data_8d200e95b007032420ac8c95d94414d9
#
_entry.id   8d200e95b007032420ac8c95d94414d9
#
_cell.length_a   1.000
_cell.length_b   1.000
_cell.length_c   1.000
_cell.angle_alpha   90.00
_cell.angle_beta   90.00
_cell.angle_gamma   90.00
#
_symmetry.space_group_name_H-M   'P 1'
#
loop_
_entity.id
_entity.type
_entity.pdbx_description
1 polymer ?
#
loop_
_entity_poly.entity_id
_entity_poly.type
_entity_poly.pdbx_seq_one_letter_code
_entity_poly.pdbx_strand_id
1 'polypeptide(L)'
;MYKRQTGHRESVPEEVAFIEGDIHDIAFVAETMKRYEIDGVIHFAASSLVAESMVEPGKYYSNNVEGTLHLLLGMRKAGVDKIVFSSTAAVYGEPEKTPIEEDFPHNPTNVYGRTKLVIEDMMRDFAAAYGLSYVALRYFNAAGAAEGGMIGEAHQPESHLIPLILKTAQGVRDHISIYGTDYPTPDGTCLRDYIHVLDLADAHVLAMKYLAGGGVSDVFNLGSENGFSVREIIEV
;
A
#
# COMPACT_ATOMS: atom_id res chain seq x y z
N MET A 1 5.68 -7.65 -10.77
CA MET A 1 6.12 -8.53 -9.66
C MET A 1 4.88 -8.90 -8.87
N TYR A 2 4.63 -10.18 -8.72
CA TYR A 2 3.46 -10.72 -8.06
C TYR A 2 3.77 -11.14 -6.64
N LYS A 3 2.95 -10.74 -5.68
CA LYS A 3 3.13 -11.07 -4.28
C LYS A 3 2.38 -12.37 -3.96
N ARG A 4 3.10 -13.49 -3.80
CA ARG A 4 2.50 -14.81 -3.51
C ARG A 4 1.70 -14.88 -2.20
N GLN A 5 1.90 -13.95 -1.28
CA GLN A 5 1.29 -14.02 0.05
C GLN A 5 -0.21 -13.76 0.04
N THR A 6 -0.67 -12.81 -0.77
CA THR A 6 -2.08 -12.39 -0.85
C THR A 6 -2.54 -12.07 -2.26
N GLY A 7 -1.67 -12.17 -3.26
CA GLY A 7 -1.99 -11.92 -4.66
C GLY A 7 -2.31 -13.20 -5.43
N HIS A 8 -3.03 -13.07 -6.53
CA HIS A 8 -3.48 -14.16 -7.39
C HIS A 8 -2.93 -13.99 -8.81
N ARG A 9 -2.31 -15.05 -9.37
CA ARG A 9 -1.73 -15.02 -10.72
C ARG A 9 -2.78 -14.66 -11.78
N GLU A 10 -3.99 -15.14 -11.57
CA GLU A 10 -5.14 -14.96 -12.44
C GLU A 10 -5.59 -13.50 -12.55
N SER A 11 -5.18 -12.64 -11.60
CA SER A 11 -5.46 -11.20 -11.63
C SER A 11 -4.55 -10.43 -12.60
N VAL A 12 -3.50 -11.07 -13.14
CA VAL A 12 -2.60 -10.45 -14.12
C VAL A 12 -3.08 -10.76 -15.51
N PRO A 13 -3.47 -9.76 -16.34
CA PRO A 13 -3.90 -9.97 -17.71
C PRO A 13 -2.86 -10.73 -18.55
N GLU A 14 -3.31 -11.54 -19.51
CA GLU A 14 -2.42 -12.34 -20.34
C GLU A 14 -1.52 -11.49 -21.25
N GLU A 15 -1.98 -10.29 -21.61
CA GLU A 15 -1.26 -9.34 -22.43
C GLU A 15 -0.07 -8.69 -21.71
N VAL A 16 -0.02 -8.80 -20.38
CA VAL A 16 1.04 -8.25 -19.54
C VAL A 16 2.12 -9.29 -19.29
N ALA A 17 3.37 -8.95 -19.59
CA ALA A 17 4.50 -9.83 -19.30
C ALA A 17 4.60 -10.10 -17.80
N PHE A 18 4.41 -11.35 -17.41
CA PHE A 18 4.56 -11.81 -16.04
C PHE A 18 5.93 -12.44 -15.82
N ILE A 19 6.72 -11.82 -14.92
CA ILE A 19 8.06 -12.30 -14.58
C ILE A 19 8.07 -12.70 -13.10
N GLU A 20 8.21 -13.99 -12.85
CA GLU A 20 8.35 -14.51 -11.47
C GLU A 20 9.79 -14.31 -10.98
N GLY A 21 9.95 -13.69 -9.80
CA GLY A 21 11.26 -13.45 -9.20
C GLY A 21 11.17 -12.84 -7.81
N ASP A 22 12.33 -12.68 -7.18
CA ASP A 22 12.45 -12.09 -5.85
C ASP A 22 13.07 -10.68 -5.93
N ILE A 23 12.45 -9.70 -5.27
CA ILE A 23 12.99 -8.33 -5.20
C ILE A 23 14.31 -8.26 -4.43
N HIS A 24 14.62 -9.26 -3.61
CA HIS A 24 15.90 -9.35 -2.92
C HIS A 24 17.07 -9.71 -3.86
N ASP A 25 16.79 -10.24 -5.05
CA ASP A 25 17.83 -10.50 -6.05
C ASP A 25 18.07 -9.25 -6.92
N ILE A 26 19.05 -8.46 -6.50
CA ILE A 26 19.45 -7.21 -7.17
C ILE A 26 19.85 -7.44 -8.64
N ALA A 27 20.50 -8.57 -8.95
CA ALA A 27 20.94 -8.88 -10.31
C ALA A 27 19.72 -9.21 -11.18
N PHE A 28 18.84 -10.08 -10.71
CA PHE A 28 17.60 -10.42 -11.38
C PHE A 28 16.73 -9.18 -11.66
N VAL A 29 16.56 -8.31 -10.65
CA VAL A 29 15.80 -7.06 -10.79
C VAL A 29 16.41 -6.17 -11.88
N ALA A 30 17.73 -5.95 -11.84
CA ALA A 30 18.41 -5.09 -12.80
C ALA A 30 18.38 -5.65 -14.24
N GLU A 31 18.59 -6.96 -14.41
CA GLU A 31 18.55 -7.63 -15.71
C GLU A 31 17.13 -7.62 -16.29
N THR A 32 16.12 -7.86 -15.45
CA THR A 32 14.71 -7.79 -15.85
C THR A 32 14.35 -6.39 -16.34
N MET A 33 14.70 -5.35 -15.60
CA MET A 33 14.43 -3.97 -16.00
C MET A 33 15.10 -3.58 -17.32
N LYS A 34 16.36 -3.99 -17.52
CA LYS A 34 17.07 -3.75 -18.78
C LYS A 34 16.45 -4.51 -19.94
N ARG A 35 16.10 -5.79 -19.73
CA ARG A 35 15.53 -6.66 -20.76
C ARG A 35 14.19 -6.14 -21.31
N TYR A 36 13.38 -5.57 -20.43
CA TYR A 36 12.04 -5.08 -20.77
C TYR A 36 11.99 -3.55 -20.93
N GLU A 37 13.15 -2.88 -20.97
CA GLU A 37 13.27 -1.43 -21.19
C GLU A 37 12.36 -0.63 -20.24
N ILE A 38 12.42 -0.96 -18.94
CA ILE A 38 11.55 -0.34 -17.91
C ILE A 38 11.99 1.10 -17.63
N ASP A 39 11.06 2.05 -17.73
CA ASP A 39 11.27 3.48 -17.46
C ASP A 39 10.94 3.90 -16.02
N GLY A 40 10.13 3.12 -15.32
CA GLY A 40 9.71 3.42 -13.96
C GLY A 40 9.06 2.22 -13.27
N VAL A 41 8.93 2.31 -11.96
CA VAL A 41 8.43 1.23 -11.10
C VAL A 41 7.24 1.71 -10.29
N ILE A 42 6.16 0.92 -10.25
CA ILE A 42 5.11 1.05 -9.26
C ILE A 42 5.31 -0.09 -8.25
N HIS A 43 5.60 0.26 -7.00
CA HIS A 43 6.04 -0.70 -5.98
C HIS A 43 4.92 -1.01 -4.97
N PHE A 44 4.26 -2.17 -5.17
CA PHE A 44 3.26 -2.73 -4.25
C PHE A 44 3.77 -3.89 -3.38
N ALA A 45 4.95 -4.41 -3.66
CA ALA A 45 5.48 -5.60 -2.99
C ALA A 45 5.88 -5.31 -1.54
N ALA A 46 4.98 -5.60 -0.60
CA ALA A 46 5.23 -5.49 0.84
C ALA A 46 4.36 -6.49 1.62
N SER A 47 4.75 -6.90 2.81
CA SER A 47 3.86 -7.51 3.80
C SER A 47 2.99 -6.41 4.42
N SER A 48 1.67 -6.61 4.55
CA SER A 48 0.71 -5.55 4.86
C SER A 48 -0.23 -5.82 6.04
N LEU A 49 -0.17 -7.00 6.67
CA LEU A 49 -1.03 -7.34 7.79
C LEU A 49 -0.50 -6.70 9.09
N VAL A 50 -1.21 -5.66 9.56
CA VAL A 50 -0.79 -4.88 10.75
C VAL A 50 -0.61 -5.76 11.98
N ALA A 51 -1.58 -6.64 12.28
CA ALA A 51 -1.50 -7.53 13.43
C ALA A 51 -0.30 -8.50 13.35
N GLU A 52 -0.05 -9.08 12.17
CA GLU A 52 1.12 -9.94 11.95
C GLU A 52 2.43 -9.18 12.15
N SER A 53 2.48 -7.91 11.77
CA SER A 53 3.68 -7.09 11.92
C SER A 53 4.14 -6.94 13.38
N MET A 54 3.19 -7.00 14.32
CA MET A 54 3.48 -6.86 15.75
C MET A 54 4.05 -8.14 16.38
N VAL A 55 3.78 -9.31 15.78
CA VAL A 55 4.27 -10.60 16.28
C VAL A 55 5.47 -11.13 15.48
N GLU A 56 5.59 -10.74 14.21
CA GLU A 56 6.67 -11.14 13.29
C GLU A 56 7.42 -9.93 12.71
N PRO A 57 7.99 -9.03 13.54
CA PRO A 57 8.62 -7.80 13.06
C PRO A 57 9.80 -8.06 12.12
N GLY A 58 10.58 -9.12 12.35
CA GLY A 58 11.72 -9.50 11.51
C GLY A 58 11.31 -9.76 10.06
N LYS A 59 10.18 -10.45 9.84
CA LYS A 59 9.60 -10.69 8.53
C LYS A 59 9.27 -9.37 7.80
N TYR A 60 8.73 -8.39 8.53
CA TYR A 60 8.34 -7.10 7.95
C TYR A 60 9.56 -6.25 7.60
N TYR A 61 10.58 -6.19 8.45
CA TYR A 61 11.82 -5.48 8.11
C TYR A 61 12.55 -6.13 6.95
N SER A 62 12.72 -7.45 6.95
CA SER A 62 13.38 -8.12 5.83
C SER A 62 12.58 -7.96 4.53
N ASN A 63 11.29 -8.32 4.51
CA ASN A 63 10.52 -8.26 3.27
C ASN A 63 10.28 -6.82 2.78
N ASN A 64 9.93 -5.89 3.66
CA ASN A 64 9.56 -4.54 3.23
C ASN A 64 10.78 -3.63 3.07
N VAL A 65 11.63 -3.52 4.10
CA VAL A 65 12.75 -2.57 4.10
C VAL A 65 13.92 -3.11 3.27
N GLU A 66 14.43 -4.30 3.59
CA GLU A 66 15.54 -4.91 2.86
C GLU A 66 15.15 -5.20 1.40
N GLY A 67 13.94 -5.77 1.16
CA GLY A 67 13.45 -6.02 -0.19
C GLY A 67 13.35 -4.74 -1.02
N THR A 68 12.87 -3.63 -0.45
CA THR A 68 12.83 -2.34 -1.15
C THR A 68 14.22 -1.76 -1.36
N LEU A 69 15.14 -1.90 -0.40
CA LEU A 69 16.53 -1.48 -0.60
C LEU A 69 17.16 -2.21 -1.81
N HIS A 70 16.97 -3.51 -1.90
CA HIS A 70 17.47 -4.31 -3.02
C HIS A 70 16.80 -3.93 -4.35
N LEU A 71 15.50 -3.64 -4.35
CA LEU A 71 14.80 -3.09 -5.51
C LEU A 71 15.44 -1.77 -5.97
N LEU A 72 15.66 -0.81 -5.07
CA LEU A 72 16.28 0.49 -5.37
C LEU A 72 17.71 0.33 -5.91
N LEU A 73 18.51 -0.60 -5.35
CA LEU A 73 19.83 -0.92 -5.86
C LEU A 73 19.79 -1.56 -7.26
N GLY A 74 18.79 -2.42 -7.52
CA GLY A 74 18.52 -3.00 -8.83
C GLY A 74 18.13 -1.94 -9.86
N MET A 75 17.21 -1.05 -9.50
CA MET A 75 16.81 0.11 -10.32
C MET A 75 18.03 0.96 -10.70
N ARG A 76 18.87 1.30 -9.73
CA ARG A 76 20.09 2.07 -9.99
C ARG A 76 21.04 1.37 -10.95
N LYS A 77 21.23 0.03 -10.82
CA LYS A 77 22.05 -0.76 -11.77
C LYS A 77 21.44 -0.81 -13.17
N ALA A 78 20.12 -0.74 -13.27
CA ALA A 78 19.41 -0.73 -14.55
C ALA A 78 19.38 0.66 -15.21
N GLY A 79 19.63 1.74 -14.46
CA GLY A 79 19.45 3.13 -14.91
C GLY A 79 18.00 3.60 -14.83
N VAL A 80 17.15 2.93 -14.02
CA VAL A 80 15.76 3.32 -13.76
C VAL A 80 15.71 4.24 -12.55
N ASP A 81 15.19 5.43 -12.74
CA ASP A 81 15.23 6.52 -11.76
C ASP A 81 13.87 7.01 -11.26
N LYS A 82 12.77 6.35 -11.64
CA LYS A 82 11.41 6.74 -11.25
C LYS A 82 10.70 5.63 -10.49
N ILE A 83 10.10 5.98 -9.34
CA ILE A 83 9.32 5.03 -8.54
C ILE A 83 8.08 5.68 -7.94
N VAL A 84 6.95 5.01 -8.06
CA VAL A 84 5.75 5.30 -7.26
C VAL A 84 5.63 4.23 -6.19
N PHE A 85 5.57 4.66 -4.95
CA PHE A 85 5.54 3.77 -3.79
C PHE A 85 4.18 3.74 -3.12
N SER A 86 3.65 2.55 -2.97
CA SER A 86 2.47 2.26 -2.18
C SER A 86 2.83 2.37 -0.69
N SER A 87 2.64 3.59 -0.12
CA SER A 87 2.83 3.87 1.30
C SER A 87 1.51 3.66 2.08
N THR A 88 1.36 4.30 3.21
CA THR A 88 0.20 4.11 4.09
C THR A 88 -0.02 5.29 5.03
N ALA A 89 -1.26 5.62 5.37
CA ALA A 89 -1.59 6.55 6.44
C ALA A 89 -1.15 6.07 7.84
N ALA A 90 -0.83 4.78 8.00
CA ALA A 90 -0.30 4.25 9.27
C ALA A 90 1.05 4.87 9.71
N VAL A 91 1.73 5.64 8.84
CA VAL A 91 2.94 6.40 9.19
C VAL A 91 2.64 7.51 10.19
N TYR A 92 1.43 8.05 10.22
CA TYR A 92 1.02 9.11 11.14
C TYR A 92 0.71 8.59 12.56
N GLY A 93 0.35 7.30 12.68
CA GLY A 93 -0.09 6.71 13.95
C GLY A 93 -1.46 7.22 14.36
N GLU A 94 -1.54 7.88 15.51
CA GLU A 94 -2.76 8.48 16.07
C GLU A 94 -2.63 10.01 16.02
N PRO A 95 -3.10 10.65 14.96
CA PRO A 95 -3.00 12.10 14.81
C PRO A 95 -3.95 12.82 15.79
N GLU A 96 -3.52 13.98 16.29
CA GLU A 96 -4.33 14.79 17.22
C GLU A 96 -5.50 15.51 16.52
N LYS A 97 -5.44 15.65 15.22
CA LYS A 97 -6.43 16.38 14.40
C LYS A 97 -6.75 15.62 13.11
N THR A 98 -7.93 15.91 12.57
CA THR A 98 -8.38 15.48 11.23
C THR A 98 -8.99 16.69 10.51
N PRO A 99 -8.94 16.76 9.17
CA PRO A 99 -8.27 15.81 8.26
C PRO A 99 -6.75 15.79 8.46
N ILE A 100 -6.10 14.67 8.09
CA ILE A 100 -4.65 14.49 8.20
C ILE A 100 -3.97 15.10 6.98
N GLU A 101 -3.05 16.04 7.22
CA GLU A 101 -2.23 16.66 6.17
C GLU A 101 -0.87 15.96 6.04
N GLU A 102 -0.20 16.07 4.89
CA GLU A 102 1.05 15.35 4.59
C GLU A 102 2.22 15.76 5.48
N ASP A 103 2.20 16.95 6.04
CA ASP A 103 3.22 17.51 6.94
C ASP A 103 3.01 17.15 8.43
N PHE A 104 1.95 16.41 8.75
CA PHE A 104 1.70 15.96 10.13
C PHE A 104 2.86 15.10 10.65
N PRO A 105 3.14 15.15 11.97
CA PRO A 105 4.18 14.35 12.60
C PRO A 105 3.99 12.85 12.33
N HIS A 106 5.08 12.18 12.01
CA HIS A 106 5.08 10.74 11.79
C HIS A 106 5.37 10.02 13.12
N ASN A 107 4.40 9.22 13.59
CA ASN A 107 4.53 8.45 14.82
C ASN A 107 3.82 7.08 14.68
N PRO A 108 4.31 6.18 13.81
CA PRO A 108 3.66 4.90 13.55
C PRO A 108 3.54 4.06 14.81
N THR A 109 2.34 3.59 15.13
CA THR A 109 2.02 2.77 16.30
C THR A 109 2.24 1.28 16.09
N ASN A 110 2.56 0.87 14.87
CA ASN A 110 2.80 -0.53 14.51
C ASN A 110 4.03 -0.70 13.61
N VAL A 111 4.55 -1.92 13.53
CA VAL A 111 5.75 -2.24 12.76
C VAL A 111 5.53 -2.06 11.27
N TYR A 112 4.35 -2.40 10.75
CA TYR A 112 4.03 -2.18 9.33
C TYR A 112 4.18 -0.71 8.94
N GLY A 113 3.51 0.20 9.65
CA GLY A 113 3.61 1.65 9.41
C GLY A 113 5.06 2.15 9.53
N ARG A 114 5.81 1.63 10.52
CA ARG A 114 7.23 1.98 10.71
C ARG A 114 8.09 1.53 9.53
N THR A 115 7.89 0.32 8.99
CA THR A 115 8.63 -0.13 7.79
C THR A 115 8.32 0.72 6.57
N LYS A 116 7.08 1.18 6.40
CA LYS A 116 6.71 2.09 5.31
C LYS A 116 7.38 3.45 5.44
N LEU A 117 7.41 4.01 6.65
CA LEU A 117 8.11 5.28 6.93
C LEU A 117 9.62 5.18 6.65
N VAL A 118 10.27 4.09 7.09
CA VAL A 118 11.70 3.85 6.78
C VAL A 118 11.95 3.80 5.28
N ILE A 119 11.02 3.23 4.51
CA ILE A 119 11.14 3.20 3.04
C ILE A 119 11.02 4.60 2.44
N GLU A 120 10.11 5.44 2.93
CA GLU A 120 10.02 6.83 2.48
C GLU A 120 11.32 7.61 2.76
N ASP A 121 11.93 7.40 3.94
CA ASP A 121 13.23 7.99 4.28
C ASP A 121 14.34 7.49 3.33
N MET A 122 14.39 6.17 3.05
CA MET A 122 15.33 5.62 2.07
C MET A 122 15.17 6.25 0.68
N MET A 123 13.93 6.45 0.22
CA MET A 123 13.68 7.09 -1.08
C MET A 123 14.17 8.53 -1.10
N ARG A 124 14.00 9.27 -0.01
CA ARG A 124 14.51 10.63 0.14
C ARG A 124 16.04 10.67 0.06
N ASP A 125 16.71 9.73 0.75
CA ASP A 125 18.16 9.62 0.71
C ASP A 125 18.67 9.23 -0.69
N PHE A 126 17.98 8.31 -1.38
CA PHE A 126 18.31 7.91 -2.74
C PHE A 126 18.04 9.05 -3.75
N ALA A 127 17.02 9.86 -3.53
CA ALA A 127 16.78 11.06 -4.34
C ALA A 127 17.92 12.07 -4.18
N ALA A 128 18.32 12.36 -2.95
CA ALA A 128 19.42 13.29 -2.66
C ALA A 128 20.78 12.80 -3.19
N ALA A 129 21.07 11.50 -3.05
CA ALA A 129 22.38 10.95 -3.37
C ALA A 129 22.52 10.52 -4.84
N TYR A 130 21.45 10.08 -5.47
CA TYR A 130 21.49 9.39 -6.77
C TYR A 130 20.50 9.93 -7.79
N GLY A 131 19.71 10.94 -7.46
CA GLY A 131 18.74 11.56 -8.37
C GLY A 131 17.50 10.71 -8.62
N LEU A 132 17.11 9.82 -7.67
CA LEU A 132 15.85 9.10 -7.73
C LEU A 132 14.68 10.10 -7.70
N SER A 133 13.74 9.96 -8.60
CA SER A 133 12.45 10.65 -8.57
C SER A 133 11.39 9.73 -8.01
N TYR A 134 10.68 10.13 -6.95
CA TYR A 134 9.68 9.29 -6.32
C TYR A 134 8.39 10.03 -5.98
N VAL A 135 7.29 9.27 -5.96
CA VAL A 135 6.04 9.65 -5.32
C VAL A 135 5.67 8.56 -4.33
N ALA A 136 5.43 8.94 -3.07
CA ALA A 136 4.88 8.04 -2.07
C ALA A 136 3.39 8.35 -1.87
N LEU A 137 2.52 7.36 -2.06
CA LEU A 137 1.09 7.50 -1.90
C LEU A 137 0.66 6.89 -0.57
N ARG A 138 0.27 7.74 0.39
CA ARG A 138 -0.20 7.36 1.72
C ARG A 138 -1.71 7.24 1.70
N TYR A 139 -2.22 6.03 1.49
CA TYR A 139 -3.66 5.80 1.49
C TYR A 139 -4.14 5.11 2.76
N PHE A 140 -5.43 5.24 3.02
CA PHE A 140 -6.11 4.71 4.19
C PHE A 140 -6.60 3.28 3.91
N ASN A 141 -7.90 3.05 3.85
CA ASN A 141 -8.42 1.70 3.63
C ASN A 141 -8.88 1.53 2.19
N ALA A 142 -8.16 0.73 1.42
CA ALA A 142 -8.59 0.36 0.08
C ALA A 142 -9.87 -0.49 0.15
N ALA A 143 -10.85 -0.17 -0.69
CA ALA A 143 -12.12 -0.87 -0.74
C ALA A 143 -12.66 -0.93 -2.18
N GLY A 144 -13.63 -1.80 -2.41
CA GLY A 144 -14.27 -1.92 -3.71
C GLY A 144 -13.66 -3.00 -4.61
N ALA A 145 -14.12 -3.02 -5.85
CA ALA A 145 -13.72 -3.99 -6.87
C ALA A 145 -13.70 -3.33 -8.26
N ALA A 146 -13.08 -3.98 -9.23
CA ALA A 146 -13.15 -3.55 -10.61
C ALA A 146 -14.58 -3.66 -11.16
N GLU A 147 -14.90 -2.82 -12.13
CA GLU A 147 -16.19 -2.88 -12.84
C GLU A 147 -16.44 -4.28 -13.41
N GLY A 148 -17.69 -4.73 -13.32
CA GLY A 148 -18.09 -6.06 -13.77
C GLY A 148 -17.70 -7.22 -12.85
N GLY A 149 -17.05 -6.96 -11.69
CA GLY A 149 -16.75 -7.97 -10.67
C GLY A 149 -15.68 -8.99 -11.06
N MET A 150 -14.90 -8.74 -12.12
CA MET A 150 -13.86 -9.65 -12.60
C MET A 150 -12.64 -9.69 -11.68
N ILE A 151 -12.34 -8.58 -11.01
CA ILE A 151 -11.23 -8.46 -10.06
C ILE A 151 -11.75 -7.80 -8.78
N GLY A 152 -11.49 -8.41 -7.64
CA GLY A 152 -11.89 -7.92 -6.34
C GLY A 152 -10.94 -8.39 -5.25
N GLU A 153 -11.29 -8.08 -4.00
CA GLU A 153 -10.52 -8.50 -2.83
C GLU A 153 -10.73 -10.00 -2.56
N ALA A 154 -9.63 -10.75 -2.43
CA ALA A 154 -9.64 -12.19 -2.21
C ALA A 154 -8.50 -12.65 -1.29
N HIS A 155 -8.34 -12.01 -0.15
CA HIS A 155 -7.32 -12.37 0.83
C HIS A 155 -7.61 -13.68 1.56
N GLN A 156 -6.54 -14.43 1.88
CA GLN A 156 -6.60 -15.62 2.73
C GLN A 156 -5.44 -15.59 3.75
N PRO A 157 -5.74 -15.45 5.06
CA PRO A 157 -7.06 -15.18 5.64
C PRO A 157 -7.54 -13.75 5.32
N GLU A 158 -8.87 -13.58 5.25
CA GLU A 158 -9.48 -12.26 5.13
C GLU A 158 -9.57 -11.58 6.50
N SER A 159 -9.16 -10.31 6.56
CA SER A 159 -9.14 -9.53 7.80
C SER A 159 -9.75 -8.13 7.67
N HIS A 160 -10.13 -7.72 6.45
CA HIS A 160 -10.68 -6.39 6.21
C HIS A 160 -12.16 -6.33 6.51
N LEU A 161 -12.62 -5.18 7.05
CA LEU A 161 -13.96 -5.02 7.59
C LEU A 161 -15.05 -5.29 6.54
N ILE A 162 -15.01 -4.62 5.39
CA ILE A 162 -16.06 -4.72 4.37
C ILE A 162 -16.23 -6.16 3.86
N PRO A 163 -15.17 -6.89 3.43
CA PRO A 163 -15.32 -8.29 3.07
C PRO A 163 -15.86 -9.20 4.18
N LEU A 164 -15.48 -8.92 5.45
CA LEU A 164 -16.01 -9.70 6.59
C LEU A 164 -17.50 -9.43 6.82
N ILE A 165 -17.97 -8.18 6.66
CA ILE A 165 -19.39 -7.84 6.72
C ILE A 165 -20.15 -8.59 5.62
N LEU A 166 -19.66 -8.52 4.38
CA LEU A 166 -20.29 -9.21 3.24
C LEU A 166 -20.37 -10.72 3.45
N LYS A 167 -19.31 -11.35 3.98
CA LYS A 167 -19.33 -12.78 4.35
C LYS A 167 -20.35 -13.09 5.44
N THR A 168 -20.55 -12.18 6.39
CA THR A 168 -21.56 -12.33 7.44
C THR A 168 -22.97 -12.21 6.86
N ALA A 169 -23.22 -11.23 6.00
CA ALA A 169 -24.50 -11.05 5.31
C ALA A 169 -24.86 -12.23 4.41
N GLN A 170 -23.86 -12.89 3.80
CA GLN A 170 -24.03 -14.10 2.99
C GLN A 170 -24.20 -15.38 3.82
N GLY A 171 -24.10 -15.32 5.16
CA GLY A 171 -24.18 -16.50 6.02
C GLY A 171 -22.94 -17.42 5.99
N VAL A 172 -21.83 -16.96 5.37
CA VAL A 172 -20.55 -17.67 5.34
C VAL A 172 -19.82 -17.52 6.68
N ARG A 173 -20.16 -16.46 7.43
CA ARG A 173 -19.64 -16.15 8.76
C ARG A 173 -20.81 -15.89 9.71
N ASP A 174 -20.73 -16.37 10.94
CA ASP A 174 -21.83 -16.30 11.91
C ASP A 174 -22.10 -14.87 12.42
N HIS A 175 -21.05 -14.05 12.59
CA HIS A 175 -21.17 -12.70 13.12
C HIS A 175 -20.00 -11.82 12.72
N ILE A 176 -20.20 -10.51 12.79
CA ILE A 176 -19.15 -9.48 12.75
C ILE A 176 -18.89 -8.96 14.16
N SER A 177 -17.63 -8.75 14.53
CA SER A 177 -17.26 -8.23 15.84
C SER A 177 -16.85 -6.75 15.74
N ILE A 178 -17.36 -5.93 16.65
CA ILE A 178 -16.94 -4.55 16.84
C ILE A 178 -15.89 -4.53 17.96
N TYR A 179 -14.67 -4.07 17.66
CA TYR A 179 -13.56 -4.01 18.59
C TYR A 179 -13.47 -2.61 19.22
N GLY A 180 -14.09 -2.44 20.40
CA GLY A 180 -14.16 -1.18 21.13
C GLY A 180 -15.42 -0.37 20.81
N THR A 181 -16.00 0.21 21.85
CA THR A 181 -17.19 1.06 21.80
C THR A 181 -17.03 2.32 22.64
N ASP A 182 -15.78 2.65 22.98
CA ASP A 182 -15.36 3.73 23.87
C ASP A 182 -14.44 4.76 23.16
N TYR A 183 -14.41 4.73 21.82
CA TYR A 183 -13.72 5.76 21.04
C TYR A 183 -14.43 7.13 21.18
N PRO A 184 -13.68 8.25 21.11
CA PRO A 184 -14.26 9.59 21.17
C PRO A 184 -14.94 9.98 19.84
N THR A 185 -15.90 9.18 19.40
CA THR A 185 -16.70 9.32 18.18
C THR A 185 -18.19 9.33 18.51
N PRO A 186 -19.07 9.81 17.63
CA PRO A 186 -20.50 9.91 17.93
C PRO A 186 -21.17 8.60 18.36
N ASP A 187 -20.72 7.45 17.82
CA ASP A 187 -21.28 6.13 18.10
C ASP A 187 -20.36 5.23 18.95
N GLY A 188 -19.23 5.77 19.37
CA GLY A 188 -18.22 5.06 20.20
C GLY A 188 -17.35 4.09 19.43
N THR A 189 -17.54 3.90 18.10
CA THR A 189 -16.70 3.03 17.29
C THR A 189 -15.63 3.82 16.51
N CYS A 190 -14.53 3.18 16.10
CA CYS A 190 -13.46 3.89 15.44
C CYS A 190 -13.86 4.35 14.02
N LEU A 191 -13.32 5.52 13.61
CA LEU A 191 -13.47 6.05 12.27
C LEU A 191 -12.42 5.48 11.32
N ARG A 192 -12.81 5.25 10.07
CA ARG A 192 -11.91 4.84 8.99
C ARG A 192 -12.27 5.59 7.72
N ASP A 193 -11.27 6.06 7.00
CA ASP A 193 -11.43 6.59 5.66
C ASP A 193 -11.25 5.46 4.65
N TYR A 194 -12.10 5.40 3.64
CA TYR A 194 -12.10 4.39 2.58
C TYR A 194 -11.90 5.06 1.22
N ILE A 195 -11.02 4.47 0.41
CA ILE A 195 -10.77 4.90 -0.96
C ILE A 195 -11.01 3.73 -1.92
N HIS A 196 -11.72 4.00 -3.02
CA HIS A 196 -12.00 2.97 -4.00
C HIS A 196 -10.72 2.51 -4.73
N VAL A 197 -10.60 1.19 -4.99
CA VAL A 197 -9.40 0.62 -5.62
C VAL A 197 -9.15 1.16 -7.03
N LEU A 198 -10.18 1.61 -7.76
CA LEU A 198 -10.02 2.24 -9.08
C LEU A 198 -9.39 3.63 -8.94
N ASP A 199 -9.82 4.43 -7.94
CA ASP A 199 -9.21 5.75 -7.68
C ASP A 199 -7.75 5.60 -7.25
N LEU A 200 -7.44 4.55 -6.45
CA LEU A 200 -6.05 4.21 -6.13
C LEU A 200 -5.24 3.84 -7.38
N ALA A 201 -5.80 3.02 -8.27
CA ALA A 201 -5.12 2.65 -9.51
C ALA A 201 -4.83 3.88 -10.37
N ASP A 202 -5.82 4.75 -10.53
CA ASP A 202 -5.67 6.00 -11.28
C ASP A 202 -4.63 6.92 -10.64
N ALA A 203 -4.63 7.06 -9.32
CA ALA A 203 -3.64 7.85 -8.60
C ALA A 203 -2.20 7.35 -8.83
N HIS A 204 -1.97 6.02 -8.83
CA HIS A 204 -0.67 5.44 -9.14
C HIS A 204 -0.23 5.72 -10.59
N VAL A 205 -1.16 5.63 -11.55
CA VAL A 205 -0.88 5.95 -12.96
C VAL A 205 -0.59 7.43 -13.13
N LEU A 206 -1.36 8.31 -12.50
CA LEU A 206 -1.14 9.76 -12.53
C LEU A 206 0.19 10.15 -11.88
N ALA A 207 0.56 9.56 -10.75
CA ALA A 207 1.84 9.76 -10.10
C ALA A 207 3.03 9.36 -11.00
N MET A 208 2.91 8.22 -11.69
CA MET A 208 3.94 7.81 -12.66
C MET A 208 4.03 8.78 -13.85
N LYS A 209 2.89 9.23 -14.39
CA LYS A 209 2.87 10.24 -15.46
C LYS A 209 3.47 11.58 -15.00
N TYR A 210 3.18 11.99 -13.75
CA TYR A 210 3.76 13.19 -13.15
C TYR A 210 5.29 13.11 -13.08
N LEU A 211 5.85 11.99 -12.61
CA LEU A 211 7.29 11.76 -12.59
C LEU A 211 7.90 11.71 -14.00
N ALA A 212 7.23 11.05 -14.95
CA ALA A 212 7.67 10.99 -16.35
C ALA A 212 7.68 12.37 -17.02
N GLY A 213 6.81 13.27 -16.60
CA GLY A 213 6.77 14.68 -17.03
C GLY A 213 7.79 15.59 -16.34
N GLY A 214 8.67 15.05 -15.50
CA GLY A 214 9.69 15.83 -14.76
C GLY A 214 9.17 16.44 -13.44
N GLY A 215 8.10 15.89 -12.89
CA GLY A 215 7.58 16.27 -11.57
C GLY A 215 8.58 16.02 -10.46
N VAL A 216 8.54 16.85 -9.41
CA VAL A 216 9.43 16.72 -8.25
C VAL A 216 8.98 15.59 -7.33
N SER A 217 9.94 14.99 -6.61
CA SER A 217 9.61 13.95 -5.61
C SER A 217 8.73 14.52 -4.52
N ASP A 218 7.65 13.79 -4.17
CA ASP A 218 6.68 14.26 -3.20
C ASP A 218 5.91 13.08 -2.56
N VAL A 219 5.09 13.40 -1.56
CA VAL A 219 4.22 12.49 -0.83
C VAL A 219 2.79 13.02 -0.92
N PHE A 220 1.81 12.14 -1.13
CA PHE A 220 0.39 12.51 -1.20
C PHE A 220 -0.45 11.57 -0.35
N ASN A 221 -1.37 12.15 0.42
CA ASN A 221 -2.44 11.41 1.07
C ASN A 221 -3.55 11.10 0.06
N LEU A 222 -4.08 9.88 0.12
CA LEU A 222 -5.20 9.44 -0.70
C LEU A 222 -6.32 8.94 0.20
N GLY A 223 -7.37 9.74 0.33
CA GLY A 223 -8.57 9.45 1.10
C GLY A 223 -9.80 10.09 0.46
N SER A 224 -10.96 9.90 1.07
CA SER A 224 -12.24 10.46 0.63
C SER A 224 -12.61 11.74 1.38
N GLU A 225 -11.78 12.22 2.30
CA GLU A 225 -12.01 13.33 3.23
C GLU A 225 -13.14 13.08 4.26
N ASN A 226 -13.87 11.98 4.12
CA ASN A 226 -14.94 11.58 5.01
C ASN A 226 -14.60 10.28 5.70
N GLY A 227 -14.52 10.32 7.04
CA GLY A 227 -14.39 9.10 7.82
C GLY A 227 -15.76 8.47 8.07
N PHE A 228 -15.81 7.14 8.03
CA PHE A 228 -16.99 6.35 8.39
C PHE A 228 -16.69 5.56 9.65
N SER A 229 -17.65 5.51 10.56
CA SER A 229 -17.51 4.65 11.74
C SER A 229 -17.70 3.17 11.36
N VAL A 230 -17.14 2.28 12.18
CA VAL A 230 -17.34 0.83 11.96
C VAL A 230 -18.82 0.48 11.98
N ARG A 231 -19.63 1.12 12.84
CA ARG A 231 -21.07 0.88 12.93
C ARG A 231 -21.78 1.34 11.67
N GLU A 232 -21.50 2.54 11.17
CA GLU A 232 -22.08 3.05 9.91
C GLU A 232 -21.83 2.08 8.74
N ILE A 233 -20.61 1.54 8.62
CA ILE A 233 -20.30 0.56 7.55
C ILE A 233 -21.05 -0.77 7.73
N ILE A 234 -21.35 -1.17 8.96
CA ILE A 234 -22.12 -2.41 9.22
C ILE A 234 -23.60 -2.22 8.92
N GLU A 235 -24.14 -1.02 9.09
CA GLU A 235 -25.56 -0.71 8.94
C GLU A 235 -25.98 -0.46 7.48
N VAL A 236 -25.04 -0.22 6.56
CA VAL A 236 -25.27 -0.05 5.11
C VAL A 236 -25.39 -1.40 4.42
#